data_0ea837e765b20f0aa10089f84327112f
#
_entry.id   0ea837e765b20f0aa10089f84327112f
#
_cell.length_a   1.000
_cell.length_b   1.000
_cell.length_c   1.000
_cell.angle_alpha   90.00
_cell.angle_beta   90.00
_cell.angle_gamma   90.00
#
_symmetry.space_group_name_H-M   'P 1'
#
loop_
_entity.id
_entity.type
_entity.pdbx_description
1 polymer ?
#
loop_
_entity_poly.entity_id
_entity_poly.type
_entity_poly.pdbx_seq_one_letter_code
_entity_poly.pdbx_strand_id
1 'polypeptide(L)'
;DGTTEILQELSSDKRLIHIIPQENDLGIGGCWNKGICHEKCGKFAIQLDSDDLYKDESTLQKIVDTFYKESCAMVIGTYLMTDFQLNEIPPGIIDHKEWTPENGKNNALRINGLGAPRAFYTPILRNIKLPNTSYGEDYAIGLRISREYKIGRIYDVIYLCRRWEGNSDAALSTEKVNRNNFYKDRIRTWEIKGRIQMHTIDEEFQELVEEMIENQKENWELAKRNYEALEENLEKKKVLKLKEEDREMKVRIFPNPQRILSTMAKTDSRSIQERPCFLCGKNRPAEQTYLPFGHYEVCLNPYPIFQRHLTIIDKEHTSQSIKGRFEDMLHLAENMIDFYILYNGPECGASAPDHMHFQAAGKEESLSTPFFKDFLNDIIDFDDVPAIVNSYANNTFITSIGLASILRSELIEKFENIYNILSTFYGKEPLINIIAWYAIDSTKHGEDDEVVAWNCVIFLRSKHRPDCYYNQGEKGLL
;
A
#
# COMPACT_ATOMS: atom_id res chain seq x y z
N ASP A 1 24.12 36.52 11.00
CA ASP A 1 24.57 35.73 12.14
C ASP A 1 25.88 34.96 11.89
N GLY A 2 26.45 35.06 10.67
CA GLY A 2 27.70 34.42 10.28
C GLY A 2 27.58 32.96 9.85
N THR A 3 26.37 32.39 9.83
CA THR A 3 26.16 30.98 9.47
C THR A 3 26.56 30.68 8.03
N THR A 4 26.22 31.58 7.10
CA THR A 4 26.55 31.43 5.68
C THR A 4 28.06 31.43 5.44
N GLU A 5 28.80 32.34 6.11
CA GLU A 5 30.25 32.42 6.03
C GLU A 5 30.92 31.15 6.53
N ILE A 6 30.49 30.63 7.70
CA ILE A 6 30.99 29.36 8.26
C ILE A 6 30.74 28.19 7.30
N LEU A 7 29.53 28.09 6.73
CA LEU A 7 29.19 27.02 5.80
C LEU A 7 29.98 27.15 4.49
N GLN A 8 30.31 28.37 4.06
CA GLN A 8 31.19 28.60 2.89
C GLN A 8 32.63 28.12 3.16
N GLU A 9 33.16 28.35 4.35
CA GLU A 9 34.48 27.84 4.76
C GLU A 9 34.52 26.30 4.75
N LEU A 10 33.41 25.64 5.14
CA LEU A 10 33.27 24.16 5.17
C LEU A 10 32.92 23.57 3.80
N SER A 11 32.77 24.36 2.75
CA SER A 11 32.29 23.92 1.42
C SER A 11 33.21 22.90 0.72
N SER A 12 34.45 22.74 1.17
CA SER A 12 35.35 21.66 0.70
C SER A 12 34.93 20.27 1.12
N ASP A 13 34.13 20.10 2.16
CA ASP A 13 33.56 18.82 2.55
C ASP A 13 32.43 18.43 1.60
N LYS A 14 32.66 17.38 0.79
CA LYS A 14 31.70 16.88 -0.20
C LYS A 14 30.39 16.38 0.38
N ARG A 15 30.32 16.15 1.69
CA ARG A 15 29.11 15.75 2.41
C ARG A 15 28.21 16.93 2.72
N LEU A 16 28.78 18.14 2.78
CA LEU A 16 28.04 19.38 3.03
C LEU A 16 27.36 19.86 1.75
N ILE A 17 26.05 20.09 1.84
CA ILE A 17 25.24 20.72 0.81
C ILE A 17 24.59 21.94 1.45
N HIS A 18 25.07 23.12 1.08
CA HIS A 18 24.53 24.38 1.56
C HIS A 18 23.49 24.89 0.57
N ILE A 19 22.24 24.97 0.99
CA ILE A 19 21.11 25.45 0.19
C ILE A 19 20.66 26.81 0.75
N ILE A 20 20.75 27.83 -0.06
CA ILE A 20 20.24 29.17 0.26
C ILE A 20 18.97 29.38 -0.56
N PRO A 21 17.78 29.33 0.04
CA PRO A 21 16.52 29.56 -0.66
C PRO A 21 16.48 30.99 -1.21
N GLN A 22 15.93 31.14 -2.41
CA GLN A 22 15.71 32.45 -3.05
C GLN A 22 14.30 32.99 -2.78
N GLU A 23 13.40 32.12 -2.36
CA GLU A 23 12.02 32.45 -2.04
C GLU A 23 11.92 33.00 -0.61
N ASN A 24 11.05 33.96 -0.42
CA ASN A 24 10.63 34.44 0.89
C ASN A 24 9.44 33.58 1.37
N ASP A 25 9.17 33.59 2.67
CA ASP A 25 8.02 32.96 3.30
C ASP A 25 7.96 31.41 3.27
N LEU A 26 9.10 30.75 3.14
CA LEU A 26 9.19 29.29 3.22
C LEU A 26 8.96 28.75 4.64
N GLY A 27 9.32 29.52 5.65
CA GLY A 27 9.41 29.04 7.02
C GLY A 27 10.39 27.87 7.16
N ILE A 28 10.39 27.23 8.31
CA ILE A 28 11.23 26.04 8.57
C ILE A 28 10.80 24.89 7.66
N GLY A 29 9.49 24.61 7.56
CA GLY A 29 8.98 23.51 6.75
C GLY A 29 9.31 23.63 5.26
N GLY A 30 9.21 24.82 4.69
CA GLY A 30 9.60 25.06 3.29
C GLY A 30 11.09 24.93 3.05
N CYS A 31 11.94 25.33 4.02
CA CYS A 31 13.38 25.09 3.95
C CYS A 31 13.70 23.57 4.00
N TRP A 32 13.03 22.83 4.86
CA TRP A 32 13.17 21.38 4.90
C TRP A 32 12.75 20.73 3.57
N ASN A 33 11.65 21.20 2.96
CA ASN A 33 11.22 20.72 1.63
C ASN A 33 12.32 20.92 0.57
N LYS A 34 13.06 22.04 0.60
CA LYS A 34 14.22 22.24 -0.30
C LYS A 34 15.31 21.22 -0.07
N GLY A 35 15.60 20.89 1.21
CA GLY A 35 16.59 19.87 1.56
C GLY A 35 16.20 18.48 1.12
N ILE A 36 14.98 18.02 1.45
CA ILE A 36 14.51 16.68 1.13
C ILE A 36 14.29 16.46 -0.37
N CYS A 37 13.94 17.50 -1.13
CA CYS A 37 13.78 17.43 -2.58
C CYS A 37 15.11 17.54 -3.35
N HIS A 38 16.21 17.83 -2.68
CA HIS A 38 17.52 17.86 -3.32
C HIS A 38 17.93 16.47 -3.82
N GLU A 39 18.53 16.37 -5.01
CA GLU A 39 18.90 15.09 -5.65
C GLU A 39 19.81 14.19 -4.82
N LYS A 40 20.69 14.80 -4.01
CA LYS A 40 21.62 14.09 -3.12
C LYS A 40 21.04 13.75 -1.76
N CYS A 41 19.78 14.10 -1.46
CA CYS A 41 19.14 13.67 -0.22
C CYS A 41 18.97 12.17 -0.22
N GLY A 42 19.46 11.53 0.85
CA GLY A 42 19.47 10.08 0.99
C GLY A 42 18.07 9.45 1.20
N LYS A 43 18.07 8.13 1.43
CA LYS A 43 16.85 7.35 1.72
C LYS A 43 16.14 7.83 2.99
N PHE A 44 16.89 8.29 3.98
CA PHE A 44 16.38 8.82 5.23
C PHE A 44 16.84 10.26 5.41
N ALA A 45 15.95 11.12 5.88
CA ALA A 45 16.22 12.50 6.29
C ALA A 45 16.08 12.61 7.81
N ILE A 46 17.10 13.10 8.50
CA ILE A 46 17.14 13.16 9.96
C ILE A 46 17.39 14.59 10.37
N GLN A 47 16.52 15.12 11.25
CA GLN A 47 16.64 16.47 11.79
C GLN A 47 17.85 16.60 12.73
N LEU A 48 18.53 17.73 12.61
CA LEU A 48 19.44 18.25 13.61
C LEU A 48 19.28 19.76 13.65
N ASP A 49 18.86 20.31 14.77
CA ASP A 49 18.76 21.74 14.98
C ASP A 49 20.16 22.32 15.20
N SER A 50 20.40 23.56 14.76
CA SER A 50 21.75 24.14 14.71
C SER A 50 22.40 24.35 16.07
N ASP A 51 21.60 24.41 17.13
CA ASP A 51 22.03 24.59 18.52
C ASP A 51 22.01 23.29 19.33
N ASP A 52 21.64 22.15 18.72
CA ASP A 52 21.51 20.84 19.36
C ASP A 52 22.62 19.86 18.94
N LEU A 53 22.66 18.70 19.56
CA LEU A 53 23.63 17.64 19.28
C LEU A 53 22.98 16.25 19.25
N TYR A 54 23.47 15.38 18.37
CA TYR A 54 23.26 13.94 18.59
C TYR A 54 24.07 13.48 19.81
N LYS A 55 23.52 12.54 20.58
CA LYS A 55 24.14 12.12 21.82
C LYS A 55 25.50 11.49 21.62
N ASP A 56 25.63 10.64 20.62
CA ASP A 56 26.85 9.91 20.31
C ASP A 56 26.91 9.45 18.83
N GLU A 57 28.00 8.82 18.44
CA GLU A 57 28.26 8.34 17.08
C GLU A 57 27.29 7.23 16.64
N SER A 58 26.63 6.53 17.58
CA SER A 58 25.69 5.44 17.26
C SER A 58 24.28 5.93 16.95
N THR A 59 23.97 7.22 17.22
CA THR A 59 22.63 7.78 17.08
C THR A 59 22.03 7.55 15.69
N LEU A 60 22.78 7.87 14.64
CA LEU A 60 22.26 7.71 13.25
C LEU A 60 22.01 6.25 12.90
N GLN A 61 22.89 5.34 13.35
CA GLN A 61 22.71 3.91 13.11
C GLN A 61 21.48 3.37 13.84
N LYS A 62 21.28 3.74 15.11
CA LYS A 62 20.07 3.35 15.85
C LYS A 62 18.78 3.79 15.17
N ILE A 63 18.77 4.99 14.60
CA ILE A 63 17.61 5.50 13.86
C ILE A 63 17.36 4.66 12.60
N VAL A 64 18.42 4.38 11.82
CA VAL A 64 18.30 3.56 10.59
C VAL A 64 17.85 2.14 10.93
N ASP A 65 18.43 1.52 11.96
CA ASP A 65 18.04 0.17 12.42
C ASP A 65 16.57 0.13 12.86
N THR A 66 16.07 1.20 13.48
CA THR A 66 14.65 1.31 13.86
C THR A 66 13.74 1.38 12.64
N PHE A 67 14.10 2.12 11.60
CA PHE A 67 13.34 2.12 10.35
C PHE A 67 13.17 0.71 9.78
N TYR A 68 14.25 -0.06 9.75
CA TYR A 68 14.21 -1.43 9.23
C TYR A 68 13.47 -2.39 10.17
N LYS A 69 13.76 -2.33 11.45
CA LYS A 69 13.15 -3.21 12.45
C LYS A 69 11.65 -3.01 12.59
N GLU A 70 11.19 -1.76 12.54
CA GLU A 70 9.80 -1.41 12.81
C GLU A 70 8.98 -1.15 11.54
N SER A 71 9.58 -1.20 10.37
CA SER A 71 8.91 -0.95 9.09
C SER A 71 8.08 0.33 9.08
N CYS A 72 8.69 1.43 9.55
CA CYS A 72 7.99 2.69 9.79
C CYS A 72 8.38 3.79 8.79
N ALA A 73 7.53 4.80 8.66
CA ALA A 73 7.75 5.94 7.76
C ALA A 73 8.41 7.14 8.45
N MET A 74 8.37 7.16 9.77
CA MET A 74 8.97 8.17 10.63
C MET A 74 9.51 7.51 11.88
N VAL A 75 10.62 8.01 12.42
CA VAL A 75 11.15 7.61 13.73
C VAL A 75 11.26 8.85 14.60
N ILE A 76 10.79 8.76 15.83
CA ILE A 76 10.95 9.80 16.83
C ILE A 76 11.87 9.30 17.96
N GLY A 77 12.81 10.16 18.34
CA GLY A 77 13.76 9.87 19.40
C GLY A 77 13.34 10.43 20.77
N THR A 78 14.12 10.05 21.75
CA THR A 78 14.08 10.58 23.11
C THR A 78 15.23 11.57 23.28
N TYR A 79 14.97 12.70 23.89
CA TYR A 79 15.97 13.73 24.09
C TYR A 79 16.13 14.14 25.56
N LEU A 80 17.33 14.61 25.87
CA LEU A 80 17.67 15.18 27.16
C LEU A 80 17.77 16.71 27.03
N MET A 81 17.11 17.43 27.91
CA MET A 81 17.25 18.87 28.05
C MET A 81 18.54 19.22 28.75
N THR A 82 19.38 20.03 28.12
CA THR A 82 20.67 20.45 28.69
C THR A 82 20.92 21.94 28.53
N ASP A 83 21.86 22.48 29.29
CA ASP A 83 22.53 23.75 28.98
C ASP A 83 23.63 23.56 27.91
N PHE A 84 24.34 24.63 27.53
CA PHE A 84 25.45 24.54 26.58
C PHE A 84 26.69 23.84 27.12
N GLN A 85 26.80 23.66 28.44
CA GLN A 85 27.83 22.86 29.11
C GLN A 85 27.44 21.38 29.22
N LEU A 86 26.29 21.00 28.65
CA LEU A 86 25.70 19.65 28.67
C LEU A 86 25.28 19.18 30.08
N ASN A 87 25.05 20.08 30.99
CA ASN A 87 24.43 19.76 32.27
C ASN A 87 22.92 19.59 32.04
N GLU A 88 22.34 18.57 32.67
CA GLU A 88 20.90 18.34 32.63
C GLU A 88 20.14 19.51 33.29
N ILE A 89 19.08 19.97 32.63
CA ILE A 89 18.17 20.98 33.15
C ILE A 89 16.73 20.48 33.15
N PRO A 90 15.84 20.99 33.99
CA PRO A 90 14.43 20.61 34.00
C PRO A 90 13.77 20.90 32.63
N PRO A 91 12.86 19.99 32.16
CA PRO A 91 12.32 18.80 32.83
C PRO A 91 13.18 17.52 32.72
N GLY A 92 14.38 17.57 32.18
CA GLY A 92 15.27 16.43 32.00
C GLY A 92 14.95 15.64 30.72
N ILE A 93 14.67 14.37 30.85
CA ILE A 93 14.39 13.48 29.72
C ILE A 93 12.94 13.66 29.22
N ILE A 94 12.80 13.78 27.89
CA ILE A 94 11.51 13.81 27.21
C ILE A 94 11.45 12.57 26.31
N ASP A 95 10.65 11.59 26.67
CA ASP A 95 10.60 10.27 26.06
C ASP A 95 9.22 9.87 25.49
N HIS A 96 8.19 10.70 25.71
CA HIS A 96 6.83 10.43 25.26
C HIS A 96 6.31 9.02 25.62
N LYS A 97 6.56 8.56 26.85
CA LYS A 97 6.06 7.27 27.36
C LYS A 97 4.55 7.17 27.43
N GLU A 98 3.85 8.30 27.38
CA GLU A 98 2.39 8.35 27.20
C GLU A 98 1.92 7.76 25.86
N TRP A 99 2.81 7.61 24.90
CA TRP A 99 2.53 6.90 23.66
C TRP A 99 2.73 5.40 23.87
N THR A 100 1.64 4.66 23.89
CA THR A 100 1.66 3.20 24.08
C THR A 100 1.20 2.50 22.79
N PRO A 101 1.54 1.22 22.59
CA PRO A 101 1.04 0.44 21.47
C PRO A 101 -0.49 0.46 21.33
N GLU A 102 -1.21 0.36 22.46
CA GLU A 102 -2.68 0.33 22.48
C GLU A 102 -3.33 1.63 21.97
N ASN A 103 -2.60 2.73 22.01
CA ASN A 103 -3.05 4.00 21.45
C ASN A 103 -2.87 4.06 19.92
N GLY A 104 -1.98 3.24 19.35
CA GLY A 104 -1.71 3.13 17.93
C GLY A 104 -1.47 4.48 17.25
N LYS A 105 -1.91 4.60 16.01
CA LYS A 105 -1.80 5.82 15.20
C LYS A 105 -2.50 7.05 15.77
N ASN A 106 -3.41 6.88 16.72
CA ASN A 106 -4.14 7.99 17.34
C ASN A 106 -3.32 8.73 18.42
N ASN A 107 -2.18 8.19 18.85
CA ASN A 107 -1.31 8.87 19.82
C ASN A 107 -0.83 10.24 19.33
N ALA A 108 -0.50 10.37 18.07
CA ALA A 108 -0.08 11.63 17.49
C ALA A 108 -1.10 12.76 17.72
N LEU A 109 -2.40 12.43 17.79
CA LEU A 109 -3.47 13.38 18.09
C LEU A 109 -3.50 13.83 19.56
N ARG A 110 -2.94 13.04 20.47
CA ARG A 110 -3.03 13.26 21.93
C ARG A 110 -1.84 14.01 22.50
N ILE A 111 -0.67 13.88 21.88
CA ILE A 111 0.55 14.54 22.36
C ILE A 111 0.72 15.94 21.75
N ASN A 112 1.50 16.79 22.42
CA ASN A 112 1.69 18.19 22.03
C ASN A 112 2.90 18.43 21.13
N GLY A 113 3.69 17.42 20.87
CA GLY A 113 4.88 17.43 20.04
C GLY A 113 5.40 16.03 19.83
N LEU A 114 6.22 15.86 18.81
CA LEU A 114 6.79 14.58 18.44
C LEU A 114 8.28 14.60 18.74
N GLY A 115 8.74 14.07 19.84
CA GLY A 115 10.14 13.87 20.23
C GLY A 115 11.24 14.60 19.45
N ALA A 116 12.48 14.28 19.74
CA ALA A 116 13.64 14.70 18.95
C ALA A 116 14.74 13.61 19.05
N PRO A 117 15.55 13.39 17.99
CA PRO A 117 15.37 13.95 16.65
C PRO A 117 14.18 13.31 15.95
N ARG A 118 13.66 13.97 14.94
CA ARG A 118 12.67 13.42 14.02
C ARG A 118 13.39 12.94 12.76
N ALA A 119 13.14 11.70 12.40
CA ALA A 119 13.67 11.11 11.18
C ALA A 119 12.55 10.63 10.29
N PHE A 120 12.74 10.71 8.98
CA PHE A 120 11.72 10.46 7.99
C PHE A 120 12.25 9.57 6.88
N TYR A 121 11.41 8.71 6.37
CA TYR A 121 11.64 8.03 5.12
C TYR A 121 11.39 9.02 3.97
N THR A 122 12.47 9.43 3.29
CA THR A 122 12.49 10.54 2.34
C THR A 122 11.42 10.45 1.23
N PRO A 123 11.14 9.27 0.61
CA PRO A 123 10.10 9.16 -0.41
C PRO A 123 8.71 9.58 0.09
N ILE A 124 8.31 9.14 1.30
CA ILE A 124 7.03 9.56 1.91
C ILE A 124 7.03 11.06 2.16
N LEU A 125 8.11 11.57 2.73
CA LEU A 125 8.21 12.99 3.05
C LEU A 125 8.15 13.88 1.81
N ARG A 126 8.76 13.45 0.70
CA ARG A 126 8.68 14.12 -0.62
C ARG A 126 7.26 14.16 -1.18
N ASN A 127 6.51 13.10 -0.99
CA ASN A 127 5.14 13.01 -1.46
C ASN A 127 4.18 13.91 -0.65
N ILE A 128 4.30 13.87 0.68
CA ILE A 128 3.40 14.62 1.58
C ILE A 128 3.79 16.10 1.66
N LYS A 129 5.08 16.39 1.80
CA LYS A 129 5.71 17.71 2.03
C LYS A 129 5.26 18.36 3.35
N LEU A 130 6.16 19.17 3.92
CA LEU A 130 5.87 19.98 5.10
C LEU A 130 5.13 21.27 4.70
N PRO A 131 4.26 21.81 5.56
CA PRO A 131 3.69 23.13 5.34
C PRO A 131 4.77 24.23 5.46
N ASN A 132 4.65 25.27 4.65
CA ASN A 132 5.56 26.43 4.68
C ASN A 132 5.26 27.30 5.91
N THR A 133 5.71 26.86 7.06
CA THR A 133 5.55 27.56 8.35
C THR A 133 6.77 27.36 9.23
N SER A 134 6.96 28.21 10.21
CA SER A 134 8.04 28.12 11.20
C SER A 134 7.55 27.63 12.57
N TYR A 135 6.34 27.09 12.64
CA TYR A 135 5.79 26.49 13.86
C TYR A 135 4.77 25.42 13.54
N GLY A 136 4.98 24.24 14.14
CA GLY A 136 4.06 23.09 14.01
C GLY A 136 4.13 22.39 12.65
N GLU A 137 5.12 22.70 11.80
CA GLU A 137 5.41 22.00 10.56
C GLU A 137 5.73 20.53 10.80
N ASP A 138 6.51 20.25 11.83
CA ASP A 138 6.89 18.93 12.31
C ASP A 138 5.68 18.16 12.84
N TYR A 139 4.82 18.84 13.59
CA TYR A 139 3.61 18.25 14.13
C TYR A 139 2.60 17.94 13.03
N ALA A 140 2.42 18.85 12.08
CA ALA A 140 1.54 18.63 10.94
C ALA A 140 1.95 17.43 10.09
N ILE A 141 3.24 17.28 9.78
CA ILE A 141 3.74 16.13 9.01
C ILE A 141 3.63 14.82 9.79
N GLY A 142 3.91 14.85 11.09
CA GLY A 142 3.76 13.67 11.95
C GLY A 142 2.31 13.20 12.06
N LEU A 143 1.34 14.11 12.19
CA LEU A 143 -0.09 13.78 12.14
C LEU A 143 -0.45 13.13 10.80
N ARG A 144 0.00 13.72 9.69
CA ARG A 144 -0.29 13.20 8.34
C ARG A 144 0.33 11.81 8.12
N ILE A 145 1.58 11.61 8.56
CA ILE A 145 2.24 10.30 8.50
C ILE A 145 1.48 9.28 9.36
N SER A 146 1.12 9.63 10.59
CA SER A 146 0.44 8.72 11.52
C SER A 146 -0.95 8.27 11.06
N ARG A 147 -1.53 8.90 10.04
CA ARG A 147 -2.82 8.50 9.48
C ARG A 147 -2.71 7.15 8.75
N GLU A 148 -1.66 6.98 7.98
CA GLU A 148 -1.49 5.87 7.04
C GLU A 148 -0.25 5.01 7.33
N TYR A 149 0.70 5.52 8.11
CA TYR A 149 1.99 4.89 8.33
C TYR A 149 2.34 4.77 9.81
N LYS A 150 3.11 3.75 10.15
CA LYS A 150 3.68 3.59 11.49
C LYS A 150 4.75 4.65 11.76
N ILE A 151 4.80 5.10 13.02
CA ILE A 151 5.88 5.92 13.58
C ILE A 151 6.65 5.08 14.58
N GLY A 152 7.92 4.81 14.27
CA GLY A 152 8.84 4.07 15.14
C GLY A 152 9.37 4.93 16.28
N ARG A 153 9.83 4.30 17.36
CA ARG A 153 10.23 4.98 18.60
C ARG A 153 11.53 4.47 19.16
N ILE A 154 12.39 5.42 19.61
CA ILE A 154 13.61 5.12 20.35
C ILE A 154 13.51 5.75 21.74
N TYR A 155 13.41 4.88 22.76
CA TYR A 155 13.28 5.32 24.15
C TYR A 155 14.61 5.67 24.82
N ASP A 156 15.74 5.21 24.27
CA ASP A 156 17.05 5.67 24.70
C ASP A 156 17.23 7.16 24.36
N VAL A 157 17.90 7.90 25.23
CA VAL A 157 18.30 9.28 24.88
C VAL A 157 19.31 9.24 23.75
N ILE A 158 18.95 9.80 22.61
CA ILE A 158 19.78 9.88 21.40
C ILE A 158 20.02 11.32 20.93
N TYR A 159 19.49 12.30 21.62
CA TYR A 159 19.56 13.71 21.26
C TYR A 159 19.72 14.59 22.50
N LEU A 160 20.53 15.63 22.41
CA LEU A 160 20.76 16.62 23.46
C LEU A 160 20.20 17.96 22.99
N CYS A 161 19.05 18.34 23.56
CA CYS A 161 18.38 19.60 23.26
C CYS A 161 18.96 20.70 24.18
N ARG A 162 19.78 21.57 23.61
CA ARG A 162 20.48 22.61 24.37
C ARG A 162 19.63 23.86 24.49
N ARG A 163 19.48 24.34 25.73
CA ARG A 163 18.65 25.50 26.05
C ARG A 163 19.47 26.71 26.44
N TRP A 164 19.06 27.86 25.93
CA TRP A 164 19.63 29.18 26.26
C TRP A 164 18.58 30.28 26.09
N GLU A 165 18.89 31.50 26.60
CA GLU A 165 17.94 32.62 26.56
C GLU A 165 17.50 33.06 25.17
N GLY A 166 18.28 32.73 24.12
CA GLY A 166 17.99 33.05 22.72
C GLY A 166 17.18 32.02 21.96
N ASN A 167 16.78 30.86 22.59
CA ASN A 167 15.92 29.90 21.92
C ASN A 167 14.61 30.54 21.48
N SER A 168 14.14 30.20 20.29
CA SER A 168 12.94 30.79 19.66
C SER A 168 11.65 30.61 20.46
N ASP A 169 11.62 29.65 21.36
CA ASP A 169 10.49 29.32 22.25
C ASP A 169 10.67 29.75 23.72
N ALA A 170 11.86 30.28 24.08
CA ALA A 170 12.21 30.59 25.49
C ALA A 170 11.43 31.79 26.08
N ALA A 171 10.98 32.72 25.24
CA ALA A 171 10.33 33.98 25.68
C ALA A 171 9.11 34.34 24.83
N LEU A 172 8.20 33.37 24.64
CA LEU A 172 6.97 33.63 23.90
C LEU A 172 5.97 34.43 24.75
N SER A 173 5.39 35.49 24.17
CA SER A 173 4.25 36.16 24.81
C SER A 173 3.05 35.20 24.90
N THR A 174 2.20 35.41 25.91
CA THR A 174 0.97 34.61 26.08
C THR A 174 0.11 34.60 24.81
N GLU A 175 0.05 35.72 24.11
CA GLU A 175 -0.68 35.81 22.84
C GLU A 175 -0.08 34.89 21.76
N LYS A 176 1.24 34.81 21.65
CA LYS A 176 1.92 33.94 20.69
C LYS A 176 1.75 32.46 21.07
N VAL A 177 1.83 32.14 22.35
CA VAL A 177 1.55 30.78 22.85
C VAL A 177 0.13 30.36 22.51
N ASN A 178 -0.86 31.22 22.77
CA ASN A 178 -2.27 30.93 22.43
C ASN A 178 -2.49 30.76 20.95
N ARG A 179 -1.86 31.60 20.09
CA ARG A 179 -1.91 31.48 18.65
C ARG A 179 -1.33 30.13 18.18
N ASN A 180 -0.21 29.73 18.74
CA ASN A 180 0.47 28.48 18.45
C ASN A 180 -0.40 27.26 18.85
N ASN A 181 -0.99 27.29 20.04
CA ASN A 181 -1.91 26.24 20.48
C ASN A 181 -3.15 26.16 19.59
N PHE A 182 -3.75 27.29 19.25
CA PHE A 182 -4.89 27.35 18.34
C PHE A 182 -4.56 26.76 16.95
N TYR A 183 -3.34 27.02 16.44
CA TYR A 183 -2.89 26.43 15.18
C TYR A 183 -2.79 24.91 15.29
N LYS A 184 -2.18 24.37 16.33
CA LYS A 184 -2.12 22.92 16.57
C LYS A 184 -3.50 22.28 16.69
N ASP A 185 -4.43 22.93 17.40
CA ASP A 185 -5.79 22.42 17.52
C ASP A 185 -6.53 22.41 16.18
N ARG A 186 -6.28 23.38 15.32
CA ARG A 186 -6.81 23.38 13.93
C ARG A 186 -6.29 22.21 13.12
N ILE A 187 -4.97 21.96 13.13
CA ILE A 187 -4.41 20.83 12.38
C ILE A 187 -4.94 19.49 12.94
N ARG A 188 -5.04 19.33 14.25
CA ARG A 188 -5.68 18.15 14.87
C ARG A 188 -7.12 17.97 14.38
N THR A 189 -7.90 19.04 14.39
CA THR A 189 -9.30 19.01 13.97
C THR A 189 -9.43 18.59 12.50
N TRP A 190 -8.59 19.12 11.62
CA TRP A 190 -8.59 18.74 10.21
C TRP A 190 -8.14 17.29 10.02
N GLU A 191 -7.15 16.85 10.79
CA GLU A 191 -6.69 15.47 10.75
C GLU A 191 -7.78 14.48 11.20
N ILE A 192 -8.48 14.78 12.29
CA ILE A 192 -9.61 13.95 12.78
C ILE A 192 -10.71 13.88 11.72
N LYS A 193 -11.07 15.01 11.12
CA LYS A 193 -12.08 15.04 10.02
C LYS A 193 -11.63 14.21 8.83
N GLY A 194 -10.36 14.30 8.45
CA GLY A 194 -9.80 13.51 7.35
C GLY A 194 -9.85 12.00 7.64
N ARG A 195 -9.52 11.58 8.87
CA ARG A 195 -9.60 10.17 9.29
C ARG A 195 -11.03 9.64 9.28
N ILE A 196 -11.98 10.41 9.82
CA ILE A 196 -13.41 10.05 9.81
C ILE A 196 -13.89 9.89 8.36
N GLN A 197 -13.58 10.86 7.50
CA GLN A 197 -14.02 10.83 6.10
C GLN A 197 -13.46 9.64 5.33
N MET A 198 -12.16 9.32 5.51
CA MET A 198 -11.56 8.14 4.87
C MET A 198 -12.26 6.86 5.34
N HIS A 199 -12.43 6.69 6.63
CA HIS A 199 -13.06 5.51 7.21
C HIS A 199 -14.51 5.33 6.73
N THR A 200 -15.28 6.41 6.72
CA THR A 200 -16.68 6.39 6.25
C THR A 200 -16.80 6.03 4.76
N ILE A 201 -15.91 6.54 3.91
CA ILE A 201 -15.94 6.25 2.45
C ILE A 201 -15.61 4.79 2.18
N ASP A 202 -14.59 4.24 2.84
CA ASP A 202 -14.15 2.86 2.63
C ASP A 202 -15.23 1.86 3.13
N GLU A 203 -15.83 2.11 4.28
CA GLU A 203 -16.91 1.29 4.82
C GLU A 203 -18.18 1.38 3.97
N GLU A 204 -18.57 2.57 3.55
CA GLU A 204 -19.79 2.79 2.74
C GLU A 204 -19.70 2.07 1.39
N PHE A 205 -18.56 2.14 0.69
CA PHE A 205 -18.41 1.43 -0.57
C PHE A 205 -18.40 -0.08 -0.40
N GLN A 206 -17.73 -0.59 0.63
CA GLN A 206 -17.69 -2.01 0.97
C GLN A 206 -19.10 -2.54 1.29
N GLU A 207 -19.89 -1.80 2.08
CA GLU A 207 -21.29 -2.15 2.39
C GLU A 207 -22.15 -2.20 1.11
N LEU A 208 -22.03 -1.22 0.23
CA LEU A 208 -22.74 -1.20 -1.06
C LEU A 208 -22.36 -2.40 -1.95
N VAL A 209 -21.11 -2.82 -1.94
CA VAL A 209 -20.65 -4.01 -2.69
C VAL A 209 -21.32 -5.28 -2.13
N GLU A 210 -21.35 -5.44 -0.81
CA GLU A 210 -21.99 -6.62 -0.18
C GLU A 210 -23.51 -6.61 -0.44
N GLU A 211 -24.18 -5.47 -0.29
CA GLU A 211 -25.60 -5.34 -0.59
C GLU A 211 -25.92 -5.67 -2.06
N MET A 212 -25.08 -5.21 -2.99
CA MET A 212 -25.24 -5.54 -4.41
C MET A 212 -25.07 -7.05 -4.65
N ILE A 213 -24.08 -7.69 -4.03
CA ILE A 213 -23.85 -9.14 -4.16
C ILE A 213 -25.07 -9.91 -3.69
N GLU A 214 -25.57 -9.63 -2.50
CA GLU A 214 -26.73 -10.33 -1.94
C GLU A 214 -28.00 -10.09 -2.77
N ASN A 215 -28.26 -8.85 -3.14
CA ASN A 215 -29.40 -8.52 -3.98
C ASN A 215 -29.39 -9.24 -5.33
N GLN A 216 -28.22 -9.29 -5.98
CA GLN A 216 -28.06 -9.96 -7.27
C GLN A 216 -28.20 -11.50 -7.16
N LYS A 217 -27.70 -12.10 -6.08
CA LYS A 217 -27.88 -13.54 -5.81
C LYS A 217 -29.34 -13.90 -5.55
N GLU A 218 -30.10 -13.00 -4.92
CA GLU A 218 -31.52 -13.26 -4.64
C GLU A 218 -32.42 -13.01 -5.84
N ASN A 219 -32.19 -11.93 -6.59
CA ASN A 219 -33.14 -11.39 -7.56
C ASN A 219 -32.77 -11.62 -9.03
N TRP A 220 -31.57 -12.09 -9.34
CA TRP A 220 -31.17 -12.47 -10.69
C TRP A 220 -31.10 -13.97 -10.85
N GLU A 221 -32.08 -14.58 -11.48
CA GLU A 221 -32.26 -16.04 -11.59
C GLU A 221 -31.01 -16.78 -12.08
N LEU A 222 -30.27 -16.23 -13.07
CA LEU A 222 -29.03 -16.83 -13.55
C LEU A 222 -27.96 -16.86 -12.47
N ALA A 223 -27.77 -15.74 -11.76
CA ALA A 223 -26.80 -15.64 -10.68
C ALA A 223 -27.19 -16.58 -9.55
N LYS A 224 -28.43 -16.50 -9.05
CA LYS A 224 -28.96 -17.37 -7.99
C LYS A 224 -28.63 -18.84 -8.24
N ARG A 225 -29.08 -19.37 -9.36
CA ARG A 225 -28.84 -20.77 -9.73
C ARG A 225 -27.36 -21.14 -9.77
N ASN A 226 -26.51 -20.26 -10.31
CA ASN A 226 -25.09 -20.57 -10.47
C ASN A 226 -24.32 -20.46 -9.14
N TYR A 227 -24.72 -19.56 -8.23
CA TYR A 227 -24.14 -19.45 -6.89
C TYR A 227 -24.59 -20.60 -5.98
N GLU A 228 -25.88 -20.99 -5.99
CA GLU A 228 -26.39 -22.18 -5.30
C GLU A 228 -25.65 -23.45 -5.76
N ALA A 229 -25.49 -23.63 -7.06
CA ALA A 229 -24.74 -24.76 -7.60
C ALA A 229 -23.24 -24.73 -7.25
N LEU A 230 -22.63 -23.55 -7.15
CA LEU A 230 -21.26 -23.41 -6.68
C LEU A 230 -21.14 -23.89 -5.23
N GLU A 231 -22.03 -23.45 -4.34
CA GLU A 231 -22.03 -23.83 -2.94
C GLU A 231 -22.13 -25.34 -2.75
N GLU A 232 -23.10 -25.99 -3.43
CA GLU A 232 -23.22 -27.44 -3.43
C GLU A 232 -21.98 -28.18 -3.94
N ASN A 233 -21.30 -27.60 -4.94
CA ASN A 233 -20.12 -28.21 -5.54
C ASN A 233 -18.85 -28.00 -4.72
N LEU A 234 -18.79 -26.94 -3.92
CA LEU A 234 -17.70 -26.72 -2.97
C LEU A 234 -17.62 -27.81 -1.89
N GLU A 235 -18.76 -28.39 -1.50
CA GLU A 235 -18.79 -29.53 -0.59
C GLU A 235 -18.15 -30.80 -1.19
N LYS A 236 -18.15 -30.92 -2.53
CA LYS A 236 -17.58 -32.06 -3.27
C LYS A 236 -16.08 -31.92 -3.54
N LYS A 237 -15.40 -30.96 -2.91
CA LYS A 237 -13.98 -30.69 -3.11
C LYS A 237 -13.10 -31.89 -2.80
N LYS A 238 -12.09 -32.09 -3.65
CA LYS A 238 -10.99 -33.06 -3.42
C LYS A 238 -9.71 -32.30 -3.21
N VAL A 239 -8.89 -32.78 -2.28
CA VAL A 239 -7.55 -32.20 -2.05
C VAL A 239 -6.53 -33.19 -2.56
N LEU A 240 -5.75 -32.76 -3.54
CA LEU A 240 -4.58 -33.49 -4.01
C LEU A 240 -3.34 -32.89 -3.36
N LYS A 241 -2.42 -33.76 -2.94
CA LYS A 241 -1.10 -33.37 -2.46
C LYS A 241 -0.10 -33.69 -3.57
N LEU A 242 0.51 -32.67 -4.11
CA LEU A 242 1.62 -32.78 -5.05
C LEU A 242 2.92 -32.68 -4.26
N LYS A 243 3.83 -33.64 -4.47
CA LYS A 243 5.14 -33.67 -3.85
C LYS A 243 6.21 -33.72 -4.94
N GLU A 244 7.19 -32.87 -4.82
CA GLU A 244 8.38 -32.84 -5.66
C GLU A 244 9.59 -32.54 -4.77
N GLU A 245 10.47 -33.53 -4.59
CA GLU A 245 11.60 -33.49 -3.66
C GLU A 245 11.11 -33.10 -2.23
N ASP A 246 11.62 -31.98 -1.69
CA ASP A 246 11.25 -31.49 -0.34
C ASP A 246 10.03 -30.55 -0.34
N ARG A 247 9.31 -30.42 -1.47
CA ARG A 247 8.18 -29.51 -1.63
C ARG A 247 6.86 -30.27 -1.61
N GLU A 248 5.88 -29.73 -0.91
CA GLU A 248 4.50 -30.21 -0.91
C GLU A 248 3.55 -29.06 -1.27
N MET A 249 2.72 -29.26 -2.31
CA MET A 249 1.63 -28.35 -2.65
C MET A 249 0.29 -29.06 -2.52
N LYS A 250 -0.68 -28.43 -1.88
CA LYS A 250 -2.07 -28.89 -1.81
C LYS A 250 -2.88 -28.23 -2.92
N VAL A 251 -3.45 -29.04 -3.80
CA VAL A 251 -4.34 -28.60 -4.88
C VAL A 251 -5.77 -29.00 -4.52
N ARG A 252 -6.67 -28.02 -4.46
CA ARG A 252 -8.10 -28.26 -4.25
C ARG A 252 -8.79 -28.29 -5.60
N ILE A 253 -9.55 -29.34 -5.84
CA ILE A 253 -10.31 -29.53 -7.07
C ILE A 253 -11.79 -29.69 -6.70
N PHE A 254 -12.64 -28.95 -7.36
CA PHE A 254 -14.10 -29.09 -7.24
C PHE A 254 -14.75 -28.95 -8.62
N PRO A 255 -15.88 -29.63 -8.88
CA PRO A 255 -16.59 -29.50 -10.13
C PRO A 255 -17.28 -28.13 -10.23
N ASN A 256 -17.23 -27.49 -11.37
CA ASN A 256 -17.97 -26.24 -11.63
C ASN A 256 -18.52 -26.24 -13.07
N PRO A 257 -19.51 -27.11 -13.38
CA PRO A 257 -20.02 -27.27 -14.75
C PRO A 257 -20.70 -26.02 -15.30
N GLN A 258 -21.26 -25.16 -14.45
CA GLN A 258 -21.92 -23.93 -14.86
C GLN A 258 -20.94 -22.93 -15.51
N ARG A 259 -19.66 -23.03 -15.15
CA ARG A 259 -18.62 -22.17 -15.71
C ARG A 259 -18.21 -22.53 -17.15
N ILE A 260 -18.62 -23.68 -17.67
CA ILE A 260 -18.27 -24.10 -19.04
C ILE A 260 -18.58 -23.01 -20.05
N LEU A 261 -19.74 -22.36 -19.96
CA LEU A 261 -20.17 -21.32 -20.88
C LEU A 261 -19.18 -20.13 -20.92
N SER A 262 -18.70 -19.70 -19.76
CA SER A 262 -17.71 -18.60 -19.67
C SER A 262 -16.31 -19.07 -20.07
N THR A 263 -15.92 -20.29 -19.69
CA THR A 263 -14.58 -20.82 -19.96
C THR A 263 -14.37 -21.14 -21.44
N MET A 264 -15.42 -21.62 -22.14
CA MET A 264 -15.38 -21.96 -23.58
C MET A 264 -15.63 -20.78 -24.51
N ALA A 265 -15.66 -19.53 -24.00
CA ALA A 265 -15.75 -18.36 -24.85
C ALA A 265 -14.62 -18.37 -25.89
N LYS A 266 -15.01 -18.29 -27.16
CA LYS A 266 -14.04 -18.22 -28.27
C LYS A 266 -13.31 -16.86 -28.21
N THR A 267 -11.99 -16.92 -28.17
CA THR A 267 -11.12 -15.74 -28.02
C THR A 267 -10.21 -15.52 -29.25
N ASP A 268 -10.46 -16.25 -30.35
CA ASP A 268 -9.79 -15.97 -31.61
C ASP A 268 -10.29 -14.66 -32.26
N SER A 269 -9.44 -13.99 -33.00
CA SER A 269 -9.69 -12.66 -33.57
C SER A 269 -10.98 -12.59 -34.39
N ARG A 270 -11.33 -13.65 -35.12
CA ARG A 270 -12.55 -13.68 -35.94
C ARG A 270 -13.80 -13.76 -35.04
N SER A 271 -13.81 -14.67 -34.08
CA SER A 271 -14.92 -14.81 -33.13
C SER A 271 -15.16 -13.55 -32.32
N ILE A 272 -14.08 -12.85 -31.92
CA ILE A 272 -14.17 -11.57 -31.21
C ILE A 272 -14.83 -10.50 -32.07
N GLN A 273 -14.46 -10.39 -33.36
CA GLN A 273 -15.03 -9.40 -34.27
C GLN A 273 -16.50 -9.67 -34.62
N GLU A 274 -16.90 -10.93 -34.65
CA GLU A 274 -18.26 -11.33 -35.05
C GLU A 274 -19.26 -11.30 -33.89
N ARG A 275 -18.78 -11.34 -32.61
CA ARG A 275 -19.68 -11.34 -31.44
C ARG A 275 -19.87 -9.96 -30.84
N PRO A 276 -21.08 -9.66 -30.31
CA PRO A 276 -21.22 -8.52 -29.40
C PRO A 276 -20.38 -8.75 -28.13
N CYS A 277 -19.66 -7.71 -27.68
CA CYS A 277 -18.92 -7.80 -26.43
C CYS A 277 -19.90 -7.87 -25.24
N PHE A 278 -19.86 -8.97 -24.49
CA PHE A 278 -20.77 -9.21 -23.38
C PHE A 278 -20.44 -8.38 -22.12
N LEU A 279 -19.30 -7.70 -22.07
CA LEU A 279 -18.95 -6.78 -21.01
C LEU A 279 -19.48 -5.35 -21.23
N CYS A 280 -19.69 -4.95 -22.51
CA CYS A 280 -20.27 -3.64 -22.80
C CYS A 280 -21.67 -3.49 -22.19
N GLY A 281 -21.94 -2.38 -21.48
CA GLY A 281 -23.20 -2.14 -20.80
C GLY A 281 -24.45 -2.36 -21.66
N LYS A 282 -24.42 -1.96 -22.94
CA LYS A 282 -25.53 -2.17 -23.90
C LYS A 282 -25.85 -3.63 -24.21
N ASN A 283 -24.95 -4.55 -23.92
CA ASN A 283 -25.09 -5.98 -24.24
C ASN A 283 -25.27 -6.83 -22.97
N ARG A 284 -25.13 -6.23 -21.79
CA ARG A 284 -25.34 -6.93 -20.51
C ARG A 284 -26.85 -7.14 -20.24
N PRO A 285 -27.22 -8.21 -19.53
CA PRO A 285 -28.61 -8.41 -19.07
C PRO A 285 -29.08 -7.23 -18.21
N ALA A 286 -30.35 -6.87 -18.33
CA ALA A 286 -30.94 -5.76 -17.55
C ALA A 286 -30.90 -6.02 -16.04
N GLU A 287 -30.90 -7.29 -15.64
CA GLU A 287 -30.84 -7.75 -14.26
C GLU A 287 -29.43 -7.55 -13.64
N GLN A 288 -28.38 -7.47 -14.47
CA GLN A 288 -27.03 -7.24 -13.97
C GLN A 288 -26.81 -5.77 -13.64
N THR A 289 -27.04 -5.42 -12.38
CA THR A 289 -26.76 -4.07 -11.85
C THR A 289 -25.25 -3.87 -11.63
N TYR A 290 -24.85 -2.63 -11.42
CA TYR A 290 -23.45 -2.28 -11.16
C TYR A 290 -23.32 -1.14 -10.16
N LEU A 291 -22.17 -1.09 -9.52
CA LEU A 291 -21.71 0.06 -8.72
C LEU A 291 -20.65 0.82 -9.51
N PRO A 292 -20.73 2.14 -9.63
CA PRO A 292 -19.70 2.93 -10.30
C PRO A 292 -18.47 3.07 -9.40
N PHE A 293 -17.27 2.87 -9.99
CA PHE A 293 -15.98 3.12 -9.35
C PHE A 293 -15.06 3.82 -10.35
N GLY A 294 -14.94 5.14 -10.27
CA GLY A 294 -14.21 5.94 -11.23
C GLY A 294 -14.72 5.71 -12.67
N HIS A 295 -13.86 5.23 -13.53
CA HIS A 295 -14.23 4.86 -14.91
C HIS A 295 -14.57 3.37 -15.07
N TYR A 296 -14.68 2.62 -13.97
CA TYR A 296 -15.11 1.22 -13.96
C TYR A 296 -16.55 1.05 -13.48
N GLU A 297 -17.11 -0.10 -13.79
CA GLU A 297 -18.39 -0.60 -13.30
C GLU A 297 -18.15 -1.94 -12.60
N VAL A 298 -18.44 -2.00 -11.30
CA VAL A 298 -18.32 -3.21 -10.47
C VAL A 298 -19.59 -4.01 -10.56
N CYS A 299 -19.53 -5.22 -11.10
CA CYS A 299 -20.68 -6.10 -11.35
C CYS A 299 -20.49 -7.45 -10.69
N LEU A 300 -21.57 -8.09 -10.26
CA LEU A 300 -21.54 -9.51 -9.87
C LEU A 300 -21.15 -10.38 -11.09
N ASN A 301 -20.23 -11.33 -10.90
CA ASN A 301 -19.91 -12.31 -11.95
C ASN A 301 -20.97 -13.42 -11.97
N PRO A 302 -21.73 -13.57 -13.08
CA PRO A 302 -22.81 -14.57 -13.13
C PRO A 302 -22.33 -16.03 -13.25
N TYR A 303 -21.04 -16.25 -13.51
CA TYR A 303 -20.41 -17.58 -13.59
C TYR A 303 -19.30 -17.69 -12.55
N PRO A 304 -19.63 -17.79 -11.25
CA PRO A 304 -18.68 -17.63 -10.17
C PRO A 304 -17.68 -18.79 -10.06
N ILE A 305 -16.47 -18.47 -9.52
CA ILE A 305 -15.50 -19.42 -8.98
C ILE A 305 -15.43 -19.27 -7.45
N PHE A 306 -15.78 -18.09 -6.96
CA PHE A 306 -15.76 -17.70 -5.56
C PHE A 306 -17.18 -17.32 -5.14
N GLN A 307 -17.50 -17.46 -3.85
CA GLN A 307 -18.82 -17.08 -3.34
C GLN A 307 -19.08 -15.58 -3.42
N ARG A 308 -18.01 -14.78 -3.32
CA ARG A 308 -18.01 -13.35 -3.63
C ARG A 308 -17.09 -13.12 -4.83
N HIS A 309 -17.67 -13.10 -6.04
CA HIS A 309 -16.94 -12.99 -7.29
C HIS A 309 -17.49 -11.84 -8.12
N LEU A 310 -16.66 -10.84 -8.36
CA LEU A 310 -17.01 -9.64 -9.12
C LEU A 310 -16.22 -9.55 -10.41
N THR A 311 -16.79 -8.83 -11.38
CA THR A 311 -16.11 -8.40 -12.60
C THR A 311 -16.15 -6.87 -12.61
N ILE A 312 -15.00 -6.24 -12.71
CA ILE A 312 -14.80 -4.79 -12.67
C ILE A 312 -14.45 -4.36 -14.09
N ILE A 313 -15.39 -3.74 -14.76
CA ILE A 313 -15.42 -3.55 -16.20
C ILE A 313 -15.12 -2.08 -16.52
N ASP A 314 -14.16 -1.81 -17.42
CA ASP A 314 -13.97 -0.45 -17.96
C ASP A 314 -15.25 0.00 -18.71
N LYS A 315 -15.70 1.22 -18.46
CA LYS A 315 -16.87 1.80 -19.18
C LYS A 315 -16.64 1.90 -20.67
N GLU A 316 -15.37 2.07 -21.06
CA GLU A 316 -14.97 2.14 -22.45
C GLU A 316 -14.54 0.76 -22.96
N HIS A 317 -14.91 0.44 -24.20
CA HIS A 317 -14.50 -0.79 -24.86
C HIS A 317 -13.04 -0.67 -25.35
N THR A 318 -12.10 -0.91 -24.45
CA THR A 318 -10.66 -0.91 -24.71
C THR A 318 -10.10 -2.31 -24.55
N SER A 319 -9.04 -2.65 -25.30
CA SER A 319 -8.42 -3.98 -25.22
C SER A 319 -7.86 -4.28 -23.83
N GLN A 320 -7.91 -5.55 -23.43
CA GLN A 320 -7.35 -6.04 -22.18
C GLN A 320 -5.84 -5.78 -22.12
N SER A 321 -5.40 -4.85 -21.27
CA SER A 321 -4.01 -4.54 -21.03
C SER A 321 -3.82 -3.92 -19.63
N ILE A 322 -2.79 -4.36 -18.92
CA ILE A 322 -2.44 -3.80 -17.61
C ILE A 322 -1.60 -2.52 -17.74
N LYS A 323 -1.07 -2.24 -18.92
CA LYS A 323 -0.24 -1.06 -19.16
C LYS A 323 -0.98 0.22 -18.80
N GLY A 324 -0.44 0.97 -17.85
CA GLY A 324 -1.06 2.21 -17.35
C GLY A 324 -2.34 2.01 -16.52
N ARG A 325 -2.66 0.76 -16.11
CA ARG A 325 -3.85 0.41 -15.33
C ARG A 325 -3.51 -0.24 -13.98
N PHE A 326 -2.24 -0.44 -13.70
CA PHE A 326 -1.84 -1.06 -12.43
C PHE A 326 -2.15 -0.18 -11.21
N GLU A 327 -2.07 1.14 -11.36
CA GLU A 327 -2.51 2.07 -10.32
C GLU A 327 -4.00 1.94 -10.00
N ASP A 328 -4.85 1.75 -11.03
CA ASP A 328 -6.28 1.51 -10.85
C ASP A 328 -6.52 0.21 -10.05
N MET A 329 -5.73 -0.84 -10.34
CA MET A 329 -5.80 -2.11 -9.63
C MET A 329 -5.48 -1.97 -8.16
N LEU A 330 -4.47 -1.17 -7.81
CA LEU A 330 -4.10 -0.89 -6.42
C LEU A 330 -5.15 -0.02 -5.71
N HIS A 331 -5.75 0.94 -6.42
CA HIS A 331 -6.83 1.77 -5.90
C HIS A 331 -8.09 0.95 -5.62
N LEU A 332 -8.44 0.00 -6.48
CA LEU A 332 -9.50 -0.97 -6.22
C LEU A 332 -9.21 -1.81 -4.98
N ALA A 333 -7.97 -2.31 -4.85
CA ALA A 333 -7.58 -3.12 -3.70
C ALA A 333 -7.69 -2.37 -2.36
N GLU A 334 -7.39 -1.07 -2.35
CA GLU A 334 -7.49 -0.18 -1.19
C GLU A 334 -8.94 0.07 -0.77
N ASN A 335 -9.87 0.19 -1.74
CA ASN A 335 -11.29 0.45 -1.47
C ASN A 335 -12.14 -0.83 -1.33
N MET A 336 -11.56 -1.98 -1.61
CA MET A 336 -12.20 -3.30 -1.49
C MET A 336 -11.31 -4.21 -0.63
N ILE A 337 -11.10 -3.82 0.63
CA ILE A 337 -10.14 -4.45 1.54
C ILE A 337 -10.41 -5.93 1.79
N ASP A 338 -11.65 -6.38 1.67
CA ASP A 338 -12.07 -7.78 1.83
C ASP A 338 -11.96 -8.60 0.54
N PHE A 339 -11.35 -8.04 -0.50
CA PHE A 339 -11.20 -8.69 -1.80
C PHE A 339 -9.73 -8.76 -2.24
N TYR A 340 -9.42 -9.80 -2.99
CA TYR A 340 -8.29 -9.86 -3.90
C TYR A 340 -8.72 -9.29 -5.26
N ILE A 341 -7.95 -8.37 -5.81
CA ILE A 341 -8.16 -7.87 -7.17
C ILE A 341 -7.31 -8.70 -8.14
N LEU A 342 -7.92 -9.19 -9.20
CA LEU A 342 -7.34 -10.14 -10.13
C LEU A 342 -7.25 -9.53 -11.52
N TYR A 343 -6.12 -9.71 -12.19
CA TYR A 343 -5.97 -9.40 -13.60
C TYR A 343 -5.54 -10.65 -14.38
N ASN A 344 -6.26 -10.94 -15.45
CA ASN A 344 -5.87 -11.96 -16.43
C ASN A 344 -5.45 -11.28 -17.74
N GLY A 345 -4.20 -11.46 -18.14
CA GLY A 345 -3.71 -10.95 -19.41
C GLY A 345 -4.50 -11.50 -20.61
N PRO A 346 -4.52 -10.80 -21.75
CA PRO A 346 -5.35 -11.16 -22.91
C PRO A 346 -5.09 -12.58 -23.42
N GLU A 347 -3.84 -13.03 -23.36
CA GLU A 347 -3.44 -14.40 -23.69
C GLU A 347 -3.13 -15.24 -22.45
N CYS A 348 -3.74 -14.93 -21.29
CA CYS A 348 -3.52 -15.59 -20.00
C CYS A 348 -4.85 -16.01 -19.34
N GLY A 349 -5.81 -16.45 -20.12
CA GLY A 349 -7.07 -16.95 -19.62
C GLY A 349 -8.22 -15.95 -19.60
N ALA A 350 -8.02 -14.71 -20.03
CA ALA A 350 -9.11 -13.74 -20.19
C ALA A 350 -10.17 -14.26 -21.15
N SER A 351 -11.46 -14.17 -20.78
CA SER A 351 -12.59 -14.57 -21.62
C SER A 351 -13.04 -13.45 -22.57
N ALA A 352 -12.68 -12.21 -22.26
CA ALA A 352 -12.92 -11.02 -23.08
C ALA A 352 -11.62 -10.24 -23.26
N PRO A 353 -10.68 -10.71 -24.09
CA PRO A 353 -9.41 -10.02 -24.32
C PRO A 353 -9.58 -8.70 -25.11
N ASP A 354 -10.75 -8.46 -25.65
CA ASP A 354 -11.17 -7.27 -26.37
C ASP A 354 -11.73 -6.16 -25.46
N HIS A 355 -11.94 -6.44 -24.17
CA HIS A 355 -12.50 -5.44 -23.24
C HIS A 355 -11.78 -5.47 -21.88
N MET A 356 -11.20 -4.34 -21.51
CA MET A 356 -10.47 -4.19 -20.24
C MET A 356 -11.37 -4.44 -19.03
N HIS A 357 -10.93 -5.33 -18.18
CA HIS A 357 -11.61 -5.65 -16.92
C HIS A 357 -10.66 -6.25 -15.90
N PHE A 358 -10.98 -6.02 -14.64
CA PHE A 358 -10.46 -6.78 -13.52
C PHE A 358 -11.52 -7.74 -13.00
N GLN A 359 -11.14 -8.60 -12.08
CA GLN A 359 -12.05 -9.40 -11.28
C GLN A 359 -11.73 -9.17 -9.81
N ALA A 360 -12.69 -9.45 -8.91
CA ALA A 360 -12.45 -9.47 -7.49
C ALA A 360 -12.98 -10.75 -6.86
N ALA A 361 -12.23 -11.28 -5.89
CA ALA A 361 -12.55 -12.49 -5.14
C ALA A 361 -12.49 -12.20 -3.65
N GLY A 362 -13.52 -12.57 -2.90
CA GLY A 362 -13.57 -12.38 -1.45
C GLY A 362 -12.43 -13.11 -0.73
N LYS A 363 -11.80 -12.45 0.25
CA LYS A 363 -10.65 -12.99 1.00
C LYS A 363 -11.03 -14.10 1.99
N GLU A 364 -12.20 -14.01 2.60
CA GLU A 364 -12.61 -14.90 3.70
C GLU A 364 -13.16 -16.24 3.24
N GLU A 365 -13.19 -16.52 1.96
CA GLU A 365 -13.85 -17.68 1.46
C GLU A 365 -13.05 -18.95 1.69
N SER A 366 -13.76 -20.00 2.06
CA SER A 366 -13.23 -21.33 2.42
C SER A 366 -12.30 -21.98 1.39
N LEU A 367 -12.23 -21.43 0.18
CA LEU A 367 -11.38 -21.90 -0.91
C LEU A 367 -9.99 -21.30 -0.92
N SER A 368 -9.84 -20.10 -0.40
CA SER A 368 -8.63 -19.31 -0.62
C SER A 368 -7.81 -19.11 0.64
N THR A 369 -8.44 -18.98 1.81
CA THR A 369 -7.79 -18.28 2.90
C THR A 369 -6.56 -18.99 3.49
N PRO A 370 -6.56 -20.27 3.91
CA PRO A 370 -5.35 -20.87 4.47
C PRO A 370 -4.27 -21.12 3.41
N PHE A 371 -4.67 -21.65 2.23
CA PHE A 371 -3.73 -22.01 1.18
C PHE A 371 -3.16 -20.79 0.48
N PHE A 372 -3.99 -19.80 0.19
CA PHE A 372 -3.57 -18.56 -0.48
C PHE A 372 -2.73 -17.71 0.45
N LYS A 373 -3.11 -17.62 1.73
CA LYS A 373 -2.35 -16.89 2.75
C LYS A 373 -0.98 -17.51 2.98
N ASP A 374 -0.91 -18.83 3.11
CA ASP A 374 0.36 -19.55 3.27
C ASP A 374 1.23 -19.39 2.01
N PHE A 375 0.63 -19.55 0.82
CA PHE A 375 1.32 -19.37 -0.46
C PHE A 375 1.85 -17.94 -0.65
N LEU A 376 1.08 -16.93 -0.29
CA LEU A 376 1.48 -15.52 -0.42
C LEU A 376 2.50 -15.14 0.66
N ASN A 377 2.40 -15.67 1.87
CA ASN A 377 3.40 -15.48 2.91
C ASN A 377 4.75 -16.10 2.54
N ASP A 378 4.74 -17.25 1.83
CA ASP A 378 5.96 -17.89 1.32
C ASP A 378 6.61 -17.08 0.18
N ILE A 379 5.83 -16.26 -0.53
CA ILE A 379 6.32 -15.43 -1.65
C ILE A 379 6.85 -14.08 -1.15
N ILE A 380 6.25 -13.52 -0.11
CA ILE A 380 6.57 -12.17 0.39
C ILE A 380 7.28 -12.31 1.73
N ASP A 381 8.58 -12.06 1.72
CA ASP A 381 9.37 -11.93 2.94
C ASP A 381 9.36 -10.47 3.41
N PHE A 382 8.74 -10.24 4.57
CA PHE A 382 8.58 -8.90 5.14
C PHE A 382 9.73 -8.47 6.05
N ASP A 383 10.76 -9.31 6.25
CA ASP A 383 11.82 -9.02 7.21
C ASP A 383 12.82 -7.94 6.75
N ASP A 384 12.80 -7.55 5.47
CA ASP A 384 13.69 -6.54 4.88
C ASP A 384 13.02 -5.19 4.59
N VAL A 385 12.03 -4.79 5.36
CA VAL A 385 11.29 -3.52 5.15
C VAL A 385 11.96 -2.36 5.90
N PRO A 386 12.07 -1.15 5.33
CA PRO A 386 10.98 -0.26 4.96
C PRO A 386 10.94 0.05 3.47
N ALA A 387 10.93 -0.89 2.62
CA ALA A 387 10.72 -0.63 1.20
C ALA A 387 10.41 -1.93 0.51
N ILE A 388 10.01 -1.87 -0.69
CA ILE A 388 9.69 -2.91 -1.62
C ILE A 388 10.45 -4.20 -1.33
N VAL A 389 9.72 -5.21 -0.90
CA VAL A 389 10.23 -6.57 -0.87
C VAL A 389 10.03 -7.17 -2.26
N ASN A 390 11.13 -7.49 -2.93
CA ASN A 390 11.11 -8.32 -4.11
C ASN A 390 11.45 -9.73 -3.64
N SER A 391 10.50 -10.64 -3.60
CA SER A 391 10.82 -12.03 -3.44
C SER A 391 10.58 -12.78 -4.74
N TYR A 392 11.56 -13.55 -5.14
CA TYR A 392 11.43 -14.50 -6.23
C TYR A 392 11.19 -15.87 -5.61
N ALA A 393 9.98 -16.38 -5.71
CA ALA A 393 9.65 -17.66 -5.12
C ALA A 393 10.24 -18.80 -5.94
N ASN A 394 11.47 -19.17 -5.65
CA ASN A 394 12.08 -20.40 -6.17
C ASN A 394 11.48 -21.67 -5.56
N ASN A 395 10.66 -21.55 -4.53
CA ASN A 395 10.13 -22.68 -3.76
C ASN A 395 8.71 -23.08 -4.12
N THR A 396 8.08 -22.41 -5.09
CA THR A 396 6.71 -22.74 -5.53
C THR A 396 6.73 -23.53 -6.83
N PHE A 397 5.70 -24.36 -7.03
CA PHE A 397 5.44 -25.03 -8.30
C PHE A 397 5.05 -24.08 -9.43
N ILE A 398 4.91 -22.78 -9.11
CA ILE A 398 4.46 -21.73 -10.03
C ILE A 398 5.47 -20.59 -9.99
N THR A 399 6.00 -20.23 -11.16
CA THR A 399 6.91 -19.08 -11.28
C THR A 399 6.15 -17.78 -11.05
N SER A 400 6.55 -17.04 -10.04
CA SER A 400 5.89 -15.79 -9.63
C SER A 400 6.89 -14.77 -9.09
N ILE A 401 6.49 -13.50 -9.10
CA ILE A 401 7.22 -12.37 -8.52
C ILE A 401 6.29 -11.72 -7.51
N GLY A 402 6.69 -11.68 -6.26
CA GLY A 402 5.97 -10.97 -5.19
C GLY A 402 6.51 -9.56 -5.03
N LEU A 403 5.62 -8.60 -4.85
CA LEU A 403 5.92 -7.20 -4.55
C LEU A 403 5.04 -6.75 -3.39
N ALA A 404 5.63 -6.07 -2.42
CA ALA A 404 4.89 -5.40 -1.36
C ALA A 404 5.53 -4.03 -1.08
N SER A 405 4.73 -3.04 -0.74
CA SER A 405 5.20 -1.74 -0.28
C SER A 405 4.16 -1.02 0.56
N ILE A 406 4.63 -0.29 1.55
CA ILE A 406 3.83 0.71 2.28
C ILE A 406 3.62 1.98 1.43
N LEU A 407 4.25 2.07 0.25
CA LEU A 407 4.14 3.17 -0.71
C LEU A 407 3.58 2.68 -2.04
N ARG A 408 2.35 3.11 -2.35
CA ARG A 408 1.72 2.80 -3.64
C ARG A 408 2.58 3.23 -4.84
N SER A 409 3.20 4.41 -4.78
CA SER A 409 4.05 4.94 -5.85
C SER A 409 5.28 4.10 -6.13
N GLU A 410 5.93 3.57 -5.10
CA GLU A 410 7.08 2.66 -5.27
C GLU A 410 6.67 1.33 -5.89
N LEU A 411 5.51 0.80 -5.46
CA LEU A 411 4.98 -0.43 -6.03
C LEU A 411 4.65 -0.28 -7.52
N ILE A 412 4.07 0.87 -7.90
CA ILE A 412 3.81 1.21 -9.30
C ILE A 412 5.11 1.28 -10.09
N GLU A 413 6.12 2.01 -9.62
CA GLU A 413 7.42 2.14 -10.29
C GLU A 413 8.09 0.78 -10.51
N LYS A 414 8.10 -0.08 -9.49
CA LYS A 414 8.66 -1.42 -9.59
C LYS A 414 7.90 -2.30 -10.57
N PHE A 415 6.57 -2.26 -10.49
CA PHE A 415 5.73 -3.00 -11.43
C PHE A 415 6.00 -2.56 -12.86
N GLU A 416 6.04 -1.25 -13.15
CA GLU A 416 6.31 -0.72 -14.48
C GLU A 416 7.69 -1.14 -15.00
N ASN A 417 8.72 -1.16 -14.16
CA ASN A 417 10.04 -1.63 -14.53
C ASN A 417 10.02 -3.13 -14.92
N ILE A 418 9.35 -3.97 -14.12
CA ILE A 418 9.18 -5.40 -14.42
C ILE A 418 8.36 -5.58 -15.70
N TYR A 419 7.25 -4.86 -15.84
CA TYR A 419 6.40 -4.90 -17.03
C TYR A 419 7.19 -4.55 -18.30
N ASN A 420 8.01 -3.50 -18.27
CA ASN A 420 8.82 -3.07 -19.41
C ASN A 420 9.87 -4.13 -19.79
N ILE A 421 10.53 -4.76 -18.81
CA ILE A 421 11.47 -5.86 -19.05
C ILE A 421 10.75 -7.03 -19.72
N LEU A 422 9.62 -7.46 -19.15
CA LEU A 422 8.83 -8.56 -19.69
C LEU A 422 8.28 -8.25 -21.07
N SER A 423 7.75 -7.03 -21.30
CA SER A 423 7.26 -6.59 -22.62
C SER A 423 8.34 -6.61 -23.69
N THR A 424 9.57 -6.20 -23.31
CA THR A 424 10.71 -6.26 -24.22
C THR A 424 11.05 -7.71 -24.58
N PHE A 425 11.02 -8.62 -23.59
CA PHE A 425 11.29 -10.03 -23.79
C PHE A 425 10.23 -10.71 -24.68
N TYR A 426 8.95 -10.44 -24.45
CA TYR A 426 7.85 -11.04 -25.22
C TYR A 426 7.58 -10.34 -26.55
N GLY A 427 8.05 -9.09 -26.74
CA GLY A 427 7.74 -8.27 -27.93
C GLY A 427 6.27 -7.83 -28.03
N LYS A 428 5.49 -8.00 -26.97
CA LYS A 428 4.05 -7.68 -26.85
C LYS A 428 3.65 -7.58 -25.37
N GLU A 429 2.34 -7.45 -25.11
CA GLU A 429 1.79 -7.58 -23.75
C GLU A 429 2.33 -8.86 -23.08
N PRO A 430 2.94 -8.78 -21.90
CA PRO A 430 3.51 -9.94 -21.22
C PRO A 430 2.45 -10.99 -20.89
N LEU A 431 2.85 -12.26 -20.93
CA LEU A 431 1.98 -13.37 -20.51
C LEU A 431 1.96 -13.46 -18.98
N ILE A 432 1.11 -12.65 -18.35
CA ILE A 432 1.01 -12.55 -16.89
C ILE A 432 -0.43 -12.60 -16.39
N ASN A 433 -0.59 -13.15 -15.18
CA ASN A 433 -1.75 -12.94 -14.33
C ASN A 433 -1.28 -12.21 -13.07
N ILE A 434 -2.11 -11.35 -12.51
CA ILE A 434 -1.76 -10.55 -11.34
C ILE A 434 -2.84 -10.72 -10.28
N ILE A 435 -2.42 -10.80 -9.02
CA ILE A 435 -3.27 -10.68 -7.85
C ILE A 435 -2.73 -9.52 -7.04
N ALA A 436 -3.58 -8.55 -6.71
CA ALA A 436 -3.24 -7.45 -5.82
C ALA A 436 -4.24 -7.38 -4.66
N TRP A 437 -3.76 -6.93 -3.51
CA TRP A 437 -4.62 -6.70 -2.34
C TRP A 437 -3.98 -5.68 -1.42
N TYR A 438 -4.85 -5.06 -0.64
CA TYR A 438 -4.44 -4.20 0.47
C TYR A 438 -4.61 -4.99 1.76
N ALA A 439 -3.60 -5.04 2.59
CA ALA A 439 -3.62 -5.79 3.83
C ALA A 439 -3.15 -4.95 5.00
N ILE A 440 -3.81 -5.21 6.11
CA ILE A 440 -3.37 -4.79 7.43
C ILE A 440 -2.77 -6.06 8.06
N ASP A 441 -1.46 -6.09 8.26
CA ASP A 441 -0.80 -7.25 8.88
C ASP A 441 -0.56 -6.96 10.37
N SER A 442 -1.34 -7.63 11.20
CA SER A 442 -1.23 -7.56 12.67
C SER A 442 -0.36 -8.69 13.27
N THR A 443 0.20 -9.59 12.46
CA THR A 443 0.68 -10.89 12.98
C THR A 443 2.17 -10.97 13.32
N LYS A 444 3.01 -10.04 12.87
CA LYS A 444 4.48 -10.17 13.04
C LYS A 444 5.11 -9.39 14.19
N HIS A 445 4.43 -8.43 14.80
CA HIS A 445 5.04 -7.54 15.80
C HIS A 445 4.28 -7.41 17.13
N GLY A 446 3.38 -8.32 17.48
CA GLY A 446 2.48 -8.22 18.64
C GLY A 446 1.10 -7.70 18.22
N GLU A 447 0.09 -7.92 19.06
CA GLU A 447 -1.34 -7.70 18.73
C GLU A 447 -1.70 -6.24 18.35
N ASP A 448 -0.73 -5.29 18.39
CA ASP A 448 -0.99 -3.85 18.27
C ASP A 448 -0.25 -3.15 17.11
N ASP A 449 0.56 -3.86 16.32
CA ASP A 449 1.33 -3.27 15.21
C ASP A 449 0.76 -3.66 13.84
N GLU A 450 -0.28 -2.96 13.41
CA GLU A 450 -0.82 -3.11 12.06
C GLU A 450 0.10 -2.46 11.02
N VAL A 451 0.75 -3.25 10.20
CA VAL A 451 1.45 -2.77 9.00
C VAL A 451 0.49 -2.80 7.82
N VAL A 452 0.18 -1.64 7.32
CA VAL A 452 -0.66 -1.47 6.14
C VAL A 452 0.20 -1.47 4.89
N ALA A 453 -0.05 -2.37 3.96
CA ALA A 453 0.71 -2.47 2.73
C ALA A 453 -0.14 -2.84 1.51
N TRP A 454 0.24 -2.30 0.35
CA TRP A 454 -0.21 -2.81 -0.94
C TRP A 454 0.66 -4.00 -1.33
N ASN A 455 0.02 -5.07 -1.72
CA ASN A 455 0.65 -6.32 -2.08
C ASN A 455 0.27 -6.70 -3.51
N CYS A 456 1.20 -7.34 -4.22
CA CYS A 456 0.97 -7.81 -5.58
C CYS A 456 1.79 -9.07 -5.85
N VAL A 457 1.17 -10.06 -6.49
CA VAL A 457 1.88 -11.23 -7.03
C VAL A 457 1.64 -11.32 -8.53
N ILE A 458 2.73 -11.38 -9.29
CA ILE A 458 2.75 -11.51 -10.74
C ILE A 458 3.09 -12.96 -11.07
N PHE A 459 2.15 -13.67 -11.69
CA PHE A 459 2.35 -15.04 -12.17
C PHE A 459 2.79 -15.03 -13.63
N LEU A 460 3.96 -15.58 -13.90
CA LEU A 460 4.47 -15.70 -15.26
C LEU A 460 3.83 -16.91 -15.96
N ARG A 461 3.34 -16.70 -17.16
CA ARG A 461 2.67 -17.74 -17.95
C ARG A 461 3.47 -18.08 -19.21
N SER A 462 3.43 -19.34 -19.59
CA SER A 462 4.05 -19.82 -20.84
C SER A 462 3.02 -20.09 -21.95
N LYS A 463 1.73 -20.22 -21.57
CA LYS A 463 0.63 -20.57 -22.49
C LYS A 463 -0.65 -19.82 -22.10
N HIS A 464 -1.45 -19.52 -23.11
CA HIS A 464 -2.79 -18.94 -22.95
C HIS A 464 -3.71 -19.87 -22.12
N ARG A 465 -3.75 -21.13 -22.49
CA ARG A 465 -4.56 -22.17 -21.86
C ARG A 465 -3.75 -23.47 -21.76
N PRO A 466 -3.98 -24.31 -20.74
CA PRO A 466 -3.33 -25.61 -20.65
C PRO A 466 -3.80 -26.56 -21.76
N ASP A 467 -2.96 -27.54 -22.09
CA ASP A 467 -3.26 -28.47 -23.19
C ASP A 467 -4.56 -29.27 -22.99
N CYS A 468 -4.91 -29.57 -21.73
CA CYS A 468 -6.18 -30.23 -21.39
C CYS A 468 -7.43 -29.42 -21.78
N TYR A 469 -7.30 -28.10 -21.90
CA TYR A 469 -8.39 -27.23 -22.37
C TYR A 469 -8.80 -27.51 -23.82
N TYR A 470 -7.82 -27.88 -24.68
CA TYR A 470 -8.03 -28.11 -26.10
C TYR A 470 -8.44 -29.56 -26.42
N ASN A 471 -8.32 -30.47 -25.48
CA ASN A 471 -8.67 -31.87 -25.65
C ASN A 471 -10.20 -32.04 -25.54
N GLN A 472 -10.89 -31.86 -26.65
CA GLN A 472 -12.33 -32.15 -26.77
C GLN A 472 -12.54 -33.66 -26.93
N GLY A 473 -12.68 -34.40 -25.87
CA GLY A 473 -12.99 -35.81 -25.90
C GLY A 473 -13.40 -36.31 -24.51
N GLU A 474 -13.91 -37.56 -24.39
CA GLU A 474 -14.40 -38.19 -23.13
C GLU A 474 -13.41 -38.15 -21.94
N LYS A 475 -12.22 -37.62 -22.13
CA LYS A 475 -11.18 -37.40 -21.13
C LYS A 475 -10.75 -35.94 -20.98
N GLY A 476 -11.46 -34.99 -21.56
CA GLY A 476 -11.20 -33.55 -21.35
C GLY A 476 -11.54 -33.17 -19.90
N LEU A 477 -10.56 -32.65 -19.16
CA LEU A 477 -10.80 -31.95 -17.91
C LEU A 477 -11.42 -30.58 -18.23
N LEU A 478 -12.72 -30.52 -18.24
CA LEU A 478 -13.49 -29.30 -18.05
C LEU A 478 -14.37 -29.47 -16.82
#